data_43d0912ff159ce28bec9587fc974268f
#
_entry.id   43d0912ff159ce28bec9587fc974268f
#
_cell.length_a   1.000
_cell.length_b   1.000
_cell.length_c   1.000
_cell.angle_alpha   90.00
_cell.angle_beta   90.00
_cell.angle_gamma   90.00
#
_symmetry.space_group_name_H-M   'P 1'
#
loop_
_entity.id
_entity.type
_entity.pdbx_description
1 polymer ?
#
loop_
_entity_poly.entity_id
_entity_poly.type
_entity_poly.pdbx_seq_one_letter_code
_entity_poly.pdbx_strand_id
1 'polypeptide(L)'
;MLPAPAHRVRERGSLPRGKLPQDLGRLDPAGPRYATDVVEHVLAQARAAEASDVHLHPGADGLEVRWRIDGVLQPVAVLPSRLAANVVARLKVLAELLTYRTDVPQEGRIRGAPGEVEMRLSTFPTLHGEKAMVRLFAGSGRFLRLAGLGLPAEVHDALSQVLDETSGAGPS
;
A
#
# COMPACT_ATOMS: atom_id res chain seq x y z
N MET A 1 -29.40 19.87 -28.00
CA MET A 1 -28.02 19.42 -28.16
C MET A 1 -27.25 19.95 -26.93
N LEU A 2 -27.23 19.17 -25.85
CA LEU A 2 -26.56 19.52 -24.58
C LEU A 2 -25.08 19.14 -24.68
N PRO A 3 -24.15 19.98 -24.25
CA PRO A 3 -22.73 19.63 -24.24
C PRO A 3 -22.47 18.62 -23.12
N ALA A 4 -21.70 17.58 -23.45
CA ALA A 4 -21.24 16.58 -22.52
C ALA A 4 -20.41 17.20 -21.38
N PRO A 5 -20.51 16.69 -20.14
CA PRO A 5 -19.69 17.18 -19.03
C PRO A 5 -18.22 16.89 -19.33
N ALA A 6 -17.41 17.93 -19.33
CA ALA A 6 -15.97 17.84 -19.45
C ALA A 6 -15.41 17.02 -18.27
N HIS A 7 -14.97 15.81 -18.54
CA HIS A 7 -14.10 15.05 -17.65
C HIS A 7 -12.87 15.94 -17.39
N ARG A 8 -12.81 16.55 -16.21
CA ARG A 8 -11.54 17.08 -15.68
C ARG A 8 -10.60 15.90 -15.52
N VAL A 9 -9.77 15.70 -16.54
CA VAL A 9 -8.53 14.95 -16.37
C VAL A 9 -7.76 15.70 -15.29
N ARG A 10 -7.72 15.16 -14.06
CA ARG A 10 -6.79 15.63 -13.04
C ARG A 10 -5.41 15.55 -13.68
N GLU A 11 -4.79 16.70 -13.88
CA GLU A 11 -3.38 16.77 -14.24
C GLU A 11 -2.65 15.85 -13.27
N ARG A 12 -1.99 14.84 -13.84
CA ARG A 12 -1.14 13.90 -13.11
C ARG A 12 -0.06 14.74 -12.46
N GLY A 13 -0.25 15.09 -11.19
CA GLY A 13 0.82 15.62 -10.39
C GLY A 13 1.97 14.64 -10.50
N SER A 14 3.03 15.03 -11.18
CA SER A 14 4.28 14.29 -11.15
C SER A 14 4.61 14.12 -9.68
N LEU A 15 4.58 12.87 -9.19
CA LEU A 15 5.05 12.54 -7.86
C LEU A 15 6.40 13.23 -7.68
N PRO A 16 6.66 13.84 -6.54
CA PRO A 16 7.95 14.43 -6.28
C PRO A 16 8.98 13.30 -6.34
N ARG A 17 9.59 13.15 -7.54
CA ARG A 17 10.78 12.32 -7.76
C ARG A 17 11.86 12.88 -6.85
N GLY A 18 11.93 12.43 -5.58
CA GLY A 18 13.02 12.90 -4.78
C GLY A 18 12.83 12.96 -3.27
N LYS A 19 11.61 12.88 -2.72
CA LYS A 19 11.48 12.92 -1.25
C LYS A 19 11.91 11.61 -0.60
N LEU A 20 11.45 10.47 -1.09
CA LEU A 20 11.79 9.18 -0.47
C LEU A 20 13.31 8.89 -0.51
N PRO A 21 14.04 9.05 -1.64
CA PRO A 21 15.49 8.88 -1.65
C PRO A 21 16.22 9.84 -0.71
N GLN A 22 15.75 11.08 -0.57
CA GLN A 22 16.36 12.08 0.33
C GLN A 22 16.13 11.76 1.79
N ASP A 23 14.92 11.31 2.15
CA ASP A 23 14.57 10.94 3.53
C ASP A 23 15.30 9.65 3.95
N LEU A 24 15.37 8.66 3.05
CA LEU A 24 16.15 7.45 3.29
C LEU A 24 17.64 7.69 3.38
N GLY A 25 18.17 8.68 2.64
CA GLY A 25 19.58 9.09 2.70
C GLY A 25 19.99 9.74 4.03
N ARG A 26 19.03 10.16 4.85
CA ARG A 26 19.25 10.70 6.20
C ARG A 26 19.31 9.64 7.29
N LEU A 27 18.84 8.44 6.98
CA LEU A 27 18.85 7.32 7.92
C LEU A 27 20.27 6.75 8.01
N ASP A 28 20.73 6.44 9.23
CA ASP A 28 22.02 5.80 9.45
C ASP A 28 21.95 4.32 9.08
N PRO A 29 22.62 3.88 7.98
CA PRO A 29 22.58 2.47 7.56
C PRO A 29 23.24 1.49 8.54
N ALA A 30 24.04 1.99 9.48
CA ALA A 30 24.67 1.21 10.53
C ALA A 30 23.83 1.20 11.83
N GLY A 31 22.80 2.03 11.89
CA GLY A 31 21.93 2.14 13.06
C GLY A 31 21.09 0.88 13.30
N PRO A 32 20.89 0.48 14.58
CA PRO A 32 20.14 -0.72 14.93
C PRO A 32 18.65 -0.67 14.51
N ARG A 33 18.12 0.50 14.26
CA ARG A 33 16.73 0.74 13.84
C ARG A 33 16.56 0.93 12.35
N TYR A 34 17.64 0.91 11.57
CA TYR A 34 17.58 1.26 10.15
C TYR A 34 16.48 0.54 9.37
N ALA A 35 16.37 -0.78 9.50
CA ALA A 35 15.34 -1.56 8.80
C ALA A 35 13.92 -1.15 9.25
N THR A 36 13.73 -0.82 10.52
CA THR A 36 12.46 -0.32 11.06
C THR A 36 12.10 1.02 10.44
N ASP A 37 13.05 1.96 10.51
CA ASP A 37 12.84 3.34 10.02
C ASP A 37 12.62 3.36 8.50
N VAL A 38 13.35 2.53 7.74
CA VAL A 38 13.13 2.36 6.29
C VAL A 38 11.72 1.86 5.99
N VAL A 39 11.26 0.80 6.68
CA VAL A 39 9.94 0.24 6.44
C VAL A 39 8.85 1.24 6.79
N GLU A 40 8.95 1.92 7.92
CA GLU A 40 8.00 2.95 8.35
C GLU A 40 7.92 4.09 7.32
N HIS A 41 9.07 4.61 6.87
CA HIS A 41 9.12 5.66 5.85
C HIS A 41 8.53 5.23 4.51
N VAL A 42 8.93 4.04 4.02
CA VAL A 42 8.45 3.53 2.73
C VAL A 42 6.93 3.37 2.75
N LEU A 43 6.36 2.78 3.82
CA LEU A 43 4.92 2.57 3.93
C LEU A 43 4.15 3.88 4.14
N ALA A 44 4.67 4.79 4.97
CA ALA A 44 4.03 6.10 5.19
C ALA A 44 3.98 6.93 3.91
N GLN A 45 5.09 7.01 3.18
CA GLN A 45 5.15 7.75 1.91
C GLN A 45 4.32 7.09 0.80
N ALA A 46 4.26 5.75 0.76
CA ALA A 46 3.40 5.04 -0.19
C ALA A 46 1.92 5.34 0.05
N ARG A 47 1.48 5.39 1.33
CA ARG A 47 0.12 5.80 1.70
C ARG A 47 -0.16 7.25 1.29
N ALA A 48 0.75 8.16 1.58
CA ALA A 48 0.63 9.57 1.20
C ALA A 48 0.55 9.78 -0.33
N ALA A 49 1.18 8.87 -1.09
CA ALA A 49 1.14 8.85 -2.55
C ALA A 49 -0.07 8.10 -3.13
N GLU A 50 -0.99 7.62 -2.28
CA GLU A 50 -2.14 6.80 -2.67
C GLU A 50 -1.75 5.54 -3.48
N ALA A 51 -0.57 4.97 -3.20
CA ALA A 51 -0.14 3.74 -3.83
C ALA A 51 -1.02 2.56 -3.43
N SER A 52 -1.34 1.70 -4.38
CA SER A 52 -2.08 0.45 -4.09
C SER A 52 -1.18 -0.67 -3.60
N ASP A 53 0.06 -0.70 -4.08
CA ASP A 53 1.03 -1.74 -3.73
C ASP A 53 2.44 -1.15 -3.59
N VAL A 54 3.20 -1.70 -2.64
CA VAL A 54 4.65 -1.49 -2.49
C VAL A 54 5.35 -2.79 -2.84
N HIS A 55 6.24 -2.75 -3.82
CA HIS A 55 7.05 -3.89 -4.22
C HIS A 55 8.49 -3.65 -3.78
N LEU A 56 9.08 -4.62 -3.08
CA LEU A 56 10.50 -4.67 -2.72
C LEU A 56 11.09 -5.89 -3.44
N HIS A 57 11.93 -5.63 -4.43
CA HIS A 57 12.52 -6.68 -5.27
C HIS A 57 14.03 -6.71 -5.11
N PRO A 58 14.60 -7.76 -4.51
CA PRO A 58 16.04 -7.90 -4.41
C PRO A 58 16.63 -8.22 -5.79
N GLY A 59 17.69 -7.52 -6.15
CA GLY A 59 18.46 -7.69 -7.37
C GLY A 59 19.95 -7.67 -7.11
N ALA A 60 20.76 -7.76 -8.16
CA ALA A 60 22.23 -7.72 -8.06
C ALA A 60 22.73 -6.39 -7.44
N ASP A 61 22.08 -5.28 -7.79
CA ASP A 61 22.50 -3.92 -7.38
C ASP A 61 21.91 -3.48 -6.03
N GLY A 62 20.91 -4.21 -5.50
CA GLY A 62 20.26 -3.84 -4.25
C GLY A 62 18.79 -4.26 -4.18
N LEU A 63 18.10 -3.75 -3.16
CA LEU A 63 16.66 -3.94 -2.98
C LEU A 63 15.93 -2.78 -3.67
N GLU A 64 15.34 -3.07 -4.82
CA GLU A 64 14.55 -2.10 -5.56
C GLU A 64 13.16 -1.92 -4.92
N VAL A 65 12.80 -0.66 -4.64
CA VAL A 65 11.49 -0.28 -4.14
C VAL A 65 10.70 0.35 -5.27
N ARG A 66 9.52 -0.21 -5.55
CA ARG A 66 8.58 0.30 -6.54
C ARG A 66 7.20 0.46 -5.92
N TRP A 67 6.48 1.48 -6.33
CA TRP A 67 5.07 1.68 -5.97
C TRP A 67 4.17 1.49 -7.18
N ARG A 68 2.99 0.92 -6.94
CA ARG A 68 1.92 0.92 -7.93
C ARG A 68 0.97 2.06 -7.63
N ILE A 69 0.87 3.01 -8.56
CA ILE A 69 0.00 4.20 -8.46
C ILE A 69 -0.82 4.25 -9.73
N ASP A 70 -2.14 4.35 -9.60
CA ASP A 70 -3.09 4.33 -10.73
C ASP A 70 -2.84 3.14 -11.69
N GLY A 71 -2.53 1.96 -11.14
CA GLY A 71 -2.23 0.76 -11.90
C GLY A 71 -0.82 0.68 -12.48
N VAL A 72 -0.04 1.77 -12.48
CA VAL A 72 1.32 1.84 -13.04
C VAL A 72 2.38 1.58 -11.98
N LEU A 73 3.30 0.65 -12.26
CA LEU A 73 4.42 0.35 -11.37
C LEU A 73 5.57 1.33 -11.64
N GLN A 74 5.96 2.09 -10.62
CA GLN A 74 6.96 3.14 -10.71
C GLN A 74 8.14 2.85 -9.78
N PRO A 75 9.40 2.97 -10.25
CA PRO A 75 10.58 2.85 -9.39
C PRO A 75 10.67 4.08 -8.47
N VAL A 76 10.97 3.85 -7.21
CA VAL A 76 11.03 4.89 -6.18
C VAL A 76 12.41 5.02 -5.57
N ALA A 77 13.03 3.90 -5.21
CA ALA A 77 14.35 3.86 -4.58
C ALA A 77 15.06 2.53 -4.82
N VAL A 78 16.38 2.53 -4.61
CA VAL A 78 17.18 1.31 -4.50
C VAL A 78 17.91 1.38 -3.16
N LEU A 79 17.68 0.38 -2.31
CA LEU A 79 18.36 0.25 -1.02
C LEU A 79 19.58 -0.67 -1.16
N PRO A 80 20.63 -0.45 -0.34
CA PRO A 80 21.81 -1.30 -0.39
C PRO A 80 21.50 -2.78 -0.20
N SER A 81 22.09 -3.67 -1.00
CA SER A 81 21.84 -5.12 -1.01
C SER A 81 22.02 -5.76 0.37
N ARG A 82 23.05 -5.31 1.15
CA ARG A 82 23.33 -5.80 2.51
C ARG A 82 22.17 -5.59 3.50
N LEU A 83 21.24 -4.69 3.20
CA LEU A 83 20.11 -4.35 4.07
C LEU A 83 18.80 -5.01 3.63
N ALA A 84 18.78 -5.62 2.44
CA ALA A 84 17.59 -6.21 1.85
C ALA A 84 16.92 -7.24 2.76
N ALA A 85 17.70 -8.18 3.28
CA ALA A 85 17.19 -9.23 4.18
C ALA A 85 16.57 -8.65 5.46
N ASN A 86 17.19 -7.61 6.05
CA ASN A 86 16.71 -7.00 7.29
C ASN A 86 15.40 -6.22 7.07
N VAL A 87 15.27 -5.54 5.91
CA VAL A 87 14.05 -4.81 5.55
C VAL A 87 12.88 -5.79 5.34
N VAL A 88 13.11 -6.89 4.61
CA VAL A 88 12.09 -7.92 4.41
C VAL A 88 11.73 -8.61 5.73
N ALA A 89 12.73 -8.95 6.56
CA ALA A 89 12.49 -9.53 7.87
C ALA A 89 11.66 -8.60 8.77
N ARG A 90 11.90 -7.29 8.72
CA ARG A 90 11.07 -6.32 9.46
C ARG A 90 9.62 -6.31 9.02
N LEU A 91 9.35 -6.38 7.71
CA LEU A 91 7.99 -6.54 7.18
C LEU A 91 7.33 -7.83 7.66
N LYS A 92 8.09 -8.94 7.67
CA LYS A 92 7.60 -10.25 8.17
C LYS A 92 7.24 -10.18 9.65
N VAL A 93 8.04 -9.50 10.47
CA VAL A 93 7.72 -9.26 11.90
C VAL A 93 6.39 -8.51 12.04
N LEU A 94 6.19 -7.44 11.26
CA LEU A 94 4.95 -6.68 11.28
C LEU A 94 3.71 -7.49 10.85
N ALA A 95 3.92 -8.48 9.99
CA ALA A 95 2.87 -9.37 9.49
C ALA A 95 2.76 -10.69 10.29
N GLU A 96 3.48 -10.83 11.40
CA GLU A 96 3.52 -12.03 12.26
C GLU A 96 3.97 -13.29 11.49
N LEU A 97 4.86 -13.13 10.49
CA LEU A 97 5.40 -14.22 9.68
C LEU A 97 6.74 -14.73 10.21
N LEU A 98 7.11 -15.96 9.78
CA LEU A 98 8.34 -16.61 10.19
C LEU A 98 9.56 -16.00 9.48
N THR A 99 10.37 -15.22 10.19
CA THR A 99 11.50 -14.49 9.61
C THR A 99 12.63 -15.40 9.13
N TYR A 100 12.80 -16.56 9.77
CA TYR A 100 13.84 -17.56 9.44
C TYR A 100 13.47 -18.45 8.22
N ARG A 101 12.19 -18.50 7.81
CA ARG A 101 11.74 -19.24 6.63
C ARG A 101 11.81 -18.32 5.42
N THR A 102 12.87 -18.45 4.63
CA THR A 102 13.10 -17.61 3.42
C THR A 102 12.97 -18.41 2.13
N ASP A 103 12.74 -19.71 2.26
CA ASP A 103 12.70 -20.71 1.21
C ASP A 103 11.28 -21.01 0.66
N VAL A 104 10.26 -20.48 1.32
CA VAL A 104 8.85 -20.69 0.94
C VAL A 104 8.08 -19.37 0.88
N PRO A 105 7.07 -19.25 0.01
CA PRO A 105 6.16 -18.13 0.05
C PRO A 105 5.43 -18.04 1.38
N GLN A 106 5.25 -16.83 1.88
CA GLN A 106 4.46 -16.55 3.08
C GLN A 106 3.51 -15.38 2.82
N GLU A 107 2.38 -15.40 3.50
CA GLU A 107 1.39 -14.32 3.46
C GLU A 107 0.89 -14.00 4.85
N GLY A 108 0.72 -12.70 5.17
CA GLY A 108 0.24 -12.25 6.45
C GLY A 108 -0.35 -10.85 6.38
N ARG A 109 -0.90 -10.40 7.52
CA ARG A 109 -1.53 -9.09 7.64
C ARG A 109 -0.70 -8.19 8.54
N ILE A 110 -0.41 -6.99 8.03
CA ILE A 110 0.16 -5.93 8.84
C ILE A 110 -1.00 -5.10 9.37
N ARG A 111 -1.17 -5.15 10.69
CA ARG A 111 -2.20 -4.36 11.39
C ARG A 111 -1.70 -2.94 11.57
N GLY A 112 -2.51 -1.96 11.19
CA GLY A 112 -2.31 -0.56 11.55
C GLY A 112 -2.85 -0.24 12.93
N ALA A 113 -2.67 1.01 13.38
CA ALA A 113 -3.36 1.52 14.56
C ALA A 113 -4.89 1.50 14.33
N PRO A 114 -5.72 1.55 15.40
CA PRO A 114 -7.17 1.64 15.26
C PRO A 114 -7.57 2.78 14.32
N GLY A 115 -8.32 2.44 13.25
CA GLY A 115 -8.70 3.39 12.20
C GLY A 115 -7.74 3.50 11.03
N GLU A 116 -6.57 2.86 11.09
CA GLU A 116 -5.66 2.76 9.95
C GLU A 116 -6.02 1.60 9.01
N VAL A 117 -5.60 1.75 7.77
CA VAL A 117 -5.84 0.76 6.70
C VAL A 117 -5.03 -0.51 6.98
N GLU A 118 -5.71 -1.65 6.99
CA GLU A 118 -5.07 -2.96 7.01
C GLU A 118 -4.24 -3.15 5.74
N MET A 119 -3.03 -3.71 5.89
CA MET A 119 -2.17 -4.05 4.77
C MET A 119 -1.94 -5.56 4.71
N ARG A 120 -1.74 -6.09 3.51
CA ARG A 120 -1.40 -7.48 3.31
C ARG A 120 0.02 -7.61 2.78
N LEU A 121 0.83 -8.41 3.45
CA LEU A 121 2.19 -8.74 3.02
C LEU A 121 2.19 -10.12 2.37
N SER A 122 2.83 -10.23 1.20
CA SER A 122 3.20 -11.52 0.58
C SER A 122 4.70 -11.52 0.32
N THR A 123 5.39 -12.61 0.67
CA THR A 123 6.82 -12.79 0.39
C THR A 123 7.04 -14.02 -0.47
N PHE A 124 8.06 -13.95 -1.34
CA PHE A 124 8.41 -15.04 -2.27
C PHE A 124 9.93 -15.17 -2.34
N PRO A 125 10.48 -16.40 -2.30
CA PRO A 125 11.89 -16.61 -2.55
C PRO A 125 12.26 -16.25 -3.99
N THR A 126 13.43 -15.63 -4.16
CA THR A 126 14.01 -15.33 -5.47
C THR A 126 15.50 -15.66 -5.46
N LEU A 127 16.15 -15.56 -6.62
CA LEU A 127 17.58 -15.83 -6.74
C LEU A 127 18.45 -14.89 -5.89
N HIS A 128 17.98 -13.66 -5.63
CA HIS A 128 18.72 -12.64 -4.88
C HIS A 128 18.20 -12.41 -3.45
N GLY A 129 17.39 -13.32 -2.93
CA GLY A 129 16.75 -13.21 -1.61
C GLY A 129 15.23 -13.17 -1.70
N GLU A 130 14.55 -12.80 -0.62
CA GLU A 130 13.10 -12.71 -0.61
C GLU A 130 12.59 -11.40 -1.23
N LYS A 131 11.71 -11.52 -2.22
CA LYS A 131 10.86 -10.43 -2.70
C LYS A 131 9.70 -10.24 -1.73
N ALA A 132 9.35 -9.00 -1.44
CA ALA A 132 8.17 -8.67 -0.66
C ALA A 132 7.21 -7.77 -1.46
N MET A 133 5.91 -7.97 -1.26
CA MET A 133 4.85 -7.13 -1.79
C MET A 133 3.89 -6.78 -0.66
N VAL A 134 3.72 -5.48 -0.41
CA VAL A 134 2.72 -4.98 0.54
C VAL A 134 1.59 -4.36 -0.25
N ARG A 135 0.39 -4.94 -0.13
CA ARG A 135 -0.84 -4.34 -0.65
C ARG A 135 -1.42 -3.42 0.40
N LEU A 136 -1.58 -2.17 0.02
CA LEU A 136 -2.23 -1.13 0.80
C LEU A 136 -3.70 -1.14 0.39
N PHE A 137 -4.60 -1.56 1.27
CA PHE A 137 -6.02 -1.44 0.96
C PHE A 137 -6.41 0.04 1.01
N ALA A 138 -6.16 0.74 -0.10
CA ALA A 138 -6.63 2.11 -0.25
C ALA A 138 -8.16 2.10 -0.27
N GLY A 139 -8.78 2.64 0.76
CA GLY A 139 -10.15 3.10 0.63
C GLY A 139 -11.28 2.25 1.17
N SER A 140 -11.07 1.31 2.10
CA SER A 140 -12.20 0.76 2.86
C SER A 140 -12.94 1.82 3.70
N GLY A 141 -12.32 2.98 3.94
CA GLY A 141 -12.95 4.10 4.62
C GLY A 141 -13.66 5.11 3.70
N ARG A 142 -13.29 5.16 2.41
CA ARG A 142 -13.83 6.20 1.48
C ARG A 142 -15.23 5.87 0.97
N PHE A 143 -15.60 4.59 0.97
CA PHE A 143 -16.89 4.09 0.46
C PHE A 143 -17.73 3.39 1.52
N LEU A 144 -17.50 3.68 2.80
CA LEU A 144 -18.31 3.13 3.89
C LEU A 144 -19.73 3.73 3.95
N ARG A 145 -19.99 4.76 3.17
CA ARG A 145 -21.32 5.41 3.09
C ARG A 145 -21.71 5.65 1.64
N LEU A 146 -22.95 5.40 1.32
CA LEU A 146 -23.54 5.63 -0.01
C LEU A 146 -23.27 7.05 -0.52
N ALA A 147 -23.32 8.03 0.39
CA ALA A 147 -23.04 9.44 0.10
C ALA A 147 -21.60 9.70 -0.46
N GLY A 148 -20.65 8.83 -0.17
CA GLY A 148 -19.28 8.92 -0.68
C GLY A 148 -19.10 8.45 -2.12
N LEU A 149 -20.10 7.78 -2.71
CA LEU A 149 -20.02 7.22 -4.06
C LEU A 149 -20.24 8.27 -5.16
N GLY A 150 -20.65 9.50 -4.83
CA GLY A 150 -20.93 10.55 -5.82
C GLY A 150 -22.08 10.23 -6.77
N LEU A 151 -23.05 9.44 -6.31
CA LEU A 151 -24.21 9.04 -7.09
C LEU A 151 -25.14 10.24 -7.32
N PRO A 152 -25.86 10.30 -8.46
CA PRO A 152 -26.99 11.21 -8.61
C PRO A 152 -28.01 11.01 -7.49
N ALA A 153 -28.66 12.09 -7.04
CA ALA A 153 -29.58 12.06 -5.89
C ALA A 153 -30.66 10.99 -6.02
N GLU A 154 -31.26 10.86 -7.19
CA GLU A 154 -32.31 9.86 -7.47
C GLU A 154 -31.82 8.42 -7.28
N VAL A 155 -30.56 8.12 -7.69
CA VAL A 155 -29.97 6.79 -7.54
C VAL A 155 -29.57 6.53 -6.08
N HIS A 156 -29.06 7.58 -5.40
CA HIS A 156 -28.73 7.52 -3.97
C HIS A 156 -29.96 7.18 -3.13
N ASP A 157 -31.07 7.88 -3.37
CA ASP A 157 -32.31 7.71 -2.61
C ASP A 157 -32.95 6.33 -2.85
N ALA A 158 -32.98 5.88 -4.12
CA ALA A 158 -33.45 4.55 -4.46
C ALA A 158 -32.64 3.43 -3.80
N LEU A 159 -31.29 3.54 -3.80
CA LEU A 159 -30.42 2.57 -3.13
C LEU A 159 -30.56 2.60 -1.61
N SER A 160 -30.71 3.80 -1.03
CA SER A 160 -30.93 3.94 0.41
C SER A 160 -32.22 3.23 0.84
N GLN A 161 -33.29 3.43 0.08
CA GLN A 161 -34.58 2.79 0.36
C GLN A 161 -34.49 1.26 0.31
N VAL A 162 -33.82 0.69 -0.71
CA VAL A 162 -33.62 -0.76 -0.82
C VAL A 162 -32.78 -1.32 0.31
N LEU A 163 -31.75 -0.60 0.75
CA LEU A 163 -30.89 -1.02 1.87
C LEU A 163 -31.63 -0.96 3.23
N ASP A 164 -32.52 0.01 3.41
CA ASP A 164 -33.34 0.13 4.62
C ASP A 164 -34.40 -0.98 4.69
N GLU A 165 -35.00 -1.36 3.55
CA GLU A 165 -35.95 -2.47 3.45
C GLU A 165 -35.29 -3.84 3.76
N THR A 166 -34.03 -4.05 3.33
CA THR A 166 -33.30 -5.29 3.63
C THR A 166 -32.76 -5.38 5.04
N SER A 167 -32.51 -4.25 5.72
CA SER A 167 -32.09 -4.24 7.13
C SER A 167 -33.23 -4.48 8.11
N GLY A 168 -34.49 -4.37 7.69
CA GLY A 168 -35.68 -4.58 8.52
C GLY A 168 -36.16 -6.02 8.69
N ALA A 169 -35.58 -6.98 7.97
CA ALA A 169 -35.92 -8.40 8.09
C ALA A 169 -35.11 -9.10 9.19
N GLY A 170 -35.29 -8.68 10.44
CA GLY A 170 -34.89 -9.45 11.61
C GLY A 170 -35.82 -10.67 11.78
N PRO A 171 -35.29 -11.86 12.17
CA PRO A 171 -36.10 -13.05 12.36
C PRO A 171 -37.03 -12.85 13.56
N SER A 172 -38.31 -13.14 13.32
CA SER A 172 -39.32 -13.37 14.38
C SER A 172 -39.04 -14.64 15.14
#